data_7a8c0a6d900276c273cd0db3f19b1c09
#
_entry.id   7a8c0a6d900276c273cd0db3f19b1c09
#
_cell.length_a   1.000
_cell.length_b   1.000
_cell.length_c   1.000
_cell.angle_alpha   90.00
_cell.angle_beta   90.00
_cell.angle_gamma   90.00
#
_symmetry.space_group_name_H-M   'P 1'
#
loop_
_entity.id
_entity.type
_entity.pdbx_description
1 polymer ?
#
loop_
_entity_poly.entity_id
_entity_poly.type
_entity_poly.pdbx_seq_one_letter_code
_entity_poly.pdbx_strand_id
1 'polypeptide(L)'
;MNSQPSLKVENLRTHFKLARPHLFAKQPTVYAVDGVSFEIEQGRTFGLVGESGCGKSTTALSVLRLVEPTSGSVILKGTDVCQLNQEELRLYRRNMQIIFQDPYSSMNPRATAGEIIRSPLKILNIGTPQEQNERVEELLKLVGLRPEQRNLYPHQF
;
A
#
# COMPACT_ATOMS: atom_id res chain seq x y z
N MET A 1 4.07 -29.76 -5.85
CA MET A 1 4.23 -28.50 -6.57
C MET A 1 4.59 -27.44 -5.54
N ASN A 2 5.84 -27.03 -5.47
CA ASN A 2 6.25 -25.91 -4.60
C ASN A 2 5.75 -24.60 -5.24
N SER A 3 4.55 -24.18 -4.89
CA SER A 3 4.08 -22.84 -5.28
C SER A 3 4.86 -21.82 -4.46
N GLN A 4 5.58 -20.94 -5.13
CA GLN A 4 6.21 -19.79 -4.44
C GLN A 4 5.14 -18.99 -3.68
N PRO A 5 5.44 -18.53 -2.46
CA PRO A 5 4.51 -17.70 -1.70
C PRO A 5 4.21 -16.42 -2.47
N SER A 6 2.98 -15.92 -2.34
CA SER A 6 2.57 -14.65 -2.94
C SER A 6 3.35 -13.47 -2.35
N LEU A 7 3.61 -13.54 -1.04
CA LEU A 7 4.44 -12.60 -0.29
C LEU A 7 5.34 -13.36 0.68
N LYS A 8 6.62 -12.99 0.70
CA LYS A 8 7.58 -13.46 1.70
C LYS A 8 8.30 -12.25 2.29
N VAL A 9 8.29 -12.14 3.61
CA VAL A 9 8.98 -11.11 4.38
C VAL A 9 10.05 -11.78 5.23
N GLU A 10 11.30 -11.31 5.15
CA GLU A 10 12.43 -11.90 5.86
C GLU A 10 13.19 -10.84 6.64
N ASN A 11 13.28 -11.04 7.96
CA ASN A 11 14.03 -10.19 8.90
C ASN A 11 13.75 -8.68 8.72
N LEU A 12 12.50 -8.33 8.43
CA LEU A 12 12.10 -6.94 8.18
C LEU A 12 12.35 -6.08 9.42
N ARG A 13 13.08 -5.00 9.25
CA ARG A 13 13.35 -4.01 10.29
C ARG A 13 13.02 -2.62 9.79
N THR A 14 12.36 -1.85 10.65
CA THR A 14 12.04 -0.44 10.37
C THR A 14 12.29 0.35 11.65
N HIS A 15 13.36 1.11 11.64
CA HIS A 15 13.83 1.89 12.77
C HIS A 15 13.79 3.36 12.43
N PHE A 16 13.18 4.16 13.32
CA PHE A 16 13.09 5.61 13.14
C PHE A 16 14.12 6.32 14.02
N LYS A 17 15.01 7.07 13.39
CA LYS A 17 15.95 7.95 14.09
C LYS A 17 15.22 9.24 14.46
N LEU A 18 15.11 9.52 15.77
CA LEU A 18 14.50 10.75 16.27
C LEU A 18 15.48 11.91 16.20
N ALA A 19 14.96 13.14 16.32
CA ALA A 19 15.81 14.31 16.42
C ALA A 19 16.72 14.22 17.67
N ARG A 20 17.97 14.69 17.55
CA ARG A 20 18.88 14.77 18.70
C ARG A 20 18.39 15.85 19.66
N PRO A 21 18.30 15.57 20.98
CA PRO A 21 17.90 16.58 21.98
C PRO A 21 18.86 17.78 22.01
N HIS A 22 20.17 17.54 21.79
CA HIS A 22 21.21 18.55 21.66
C HIS A 22 22.40 18.00 20.85
N LEU A 23 23.31 18.88 20.43
CA LEU A 23 24.36 18.62 19.43
C LEU A 23 25.24 17.39 19.75
N PHE A 24 25.53 17.16 21.02
CA PHE A 24 26.40 16.04 21.48
C PHE A 24 25.62 14.82 21.99
N ALA A 25 24.29 14.83 21.98
CA ALA A 25 23.50 13.71 22.45
C ALA A 25 23.52 12.54 21.45
N LYS A 26 23.52 11.32 21.99
CA LYS A 26 23.26 10.12 21.20
C LYS A 26 21.85 10.24 20.58
N GLN A 27 21.75 9.99 19.28
CA GLN A 27 20.47 10.03 18.57
C GLN A 27 19.58 8.87 19.03
N PRO A 28 18.39 9.16 19.61
CA PRO A 28 17.46 8.11 19.99
C PRO A 28 16.90 7.40 18.75
N THR A 29 16.66 6.11 18.87
CA THR A 29 16.09 5.29 17.79
C THR A 29 14.88 4.53 18.31
N VAL A 30 13.78 4.60 17.57
CA VAL A 30 12.58 3.80 17.82
C VAL A 30 12.62 2.58 16.92
N TYR A 31 12.62 1.40 17.49
CA TYR A 31 12.59 0.11 16.83
C TYR A 31 11.14 -0.29 16.59
N ALA A 32 10.50 0.27 15.57
CA ALA A 32 9.08 0.08 15.31
C ALA A 32 8.75 -1.31 14.76
N VAL A 33 9.66 -1.88 13.96
CA VAL A 33 9.66 -3.27 13.50
C VAL A 33 11.08 -3.78 13.66
N ASP A 34 11.26 -4.93 14.31
CA ASP A 34 12.61 -5.46 14.55
C ASP A 34 12.69 -6.97 14.33
N GLY A 35 13.01 -7.35 13.08
CA GLY A 35 13.28 -8.73 12.69
C GLY A 35 12.03 -9.59 12.45
N VAL A 36 10.96 -9.02 11.87
CA VAL A 36 9.73 -9.76 11.57
C VAL A 36 9.88 -10.56 10.28
N SER A 37 9.46 -11.83 10.32
CA SER A 37 9.45 -12.72 9.15
C SER A 37 8.13 -13.48 9.07
N PHE A 38 7.54 -13.58 7.87
CA PHE A 38 6.34 -14.36 7.59
C PHE A 38 6.18 -14.59 6.09
N GLU A 39 5.32 -15.54 5.74
CA GLU A 39 4.98 -15.85 4.35
C GLU A 39 3.46 -15.92 4.18
N ILE A 40 2.99 -15.53 2.98
CA ILE A 40 1.58 -15.62 2.60
C ILE A 40 1.50 -16.39 1.29
N GLU A 41 0.84 -17.53 1.30
CA GLU A 41 0.60 -18.32 0.09
C GLU A 41 -0.41 -17.63 -0.82
N GLN A 42 -0.39 -17.99 -2.09
CA GLN A 42 -1.35 -17.46 -3.06
C GLN A 42 -2.78 -17.85 -2.66
N GLY A 43 -3.69 -16.88 -2.69
CA GLY A 43 -5.10 -17.08 -2.34
C GLY A 43 -5.37 -17.25 -0.83
N ARG A 44 -4.37 -17.03 0.03
CA ARG A 44 -4.53 -17.10 1.49
C ARG A 44 -4.59 -15.71 2.11
N THR A 45 -5.24 -15.63 3.26
CA THR A 45 -5.29 -14.44 4.11
C THR A 45 -4.38 -14.65 5.32
N PHE A 46 -3.63 -13.60 5.66
CA PHE A 46 -2.75 -13.58 6.85
C PHE A 46 -3.21 -12.47 7.80
N GLY A 47 -3.44 -12.82 9.06
CA GLY A 47 -3.84 -11.87 10.11
C GLY A 47 -2.64 -11.45 10.95
N LEU A 48 -2.31 -10.14 10.95
CA LEU A 48 -1.31 -9.55 11.83
C LEU A 48 -2.01 -8.93 13.03
N VAL A 49 -1.88 -9.53 14.21
CA VAL A 49 -2.56 -9.12 15.44
C VAL A 49 -1.57 -8.67 16.50
N GLY A 50 -2.01 -7.85 17.45
CA GLY A 50 -1.20 -7.34 18.54
C GLY A 50 -1.79 -6.06 19.12
N GLU A 51 -1.21 -5.57 20.21
CA GLU A 51 -1.64 -4.37 20.92
C GLU A 51 -1.47 -3.08 20.10
N SER A 52 -2.12 -2.00 20.51
CA SER A 52 -1.92 -0.69 19.87
C SER A 52 -0.45 -0.27 20.03
N GLY A 53 0.15 0.25 18.95
CA GLY A 53 1.54 0.71 18.96
C GLY A 53 2.61 -0.38 18.77
N CYS A 54 2.26 -1.68 18.66
CA CYS A 54 3.24 -2.76 18.52
C CYS A 54 3.86 -2.91 17.11
N GLY A 55 3.64 -1.95 16.20
CA GLY A 55 4.29 -1.93 14.88
C GLY A 55 3.50 -2.53 13.72
N LYS A 56 2.24 -2.98 13.88
CA LYS A 56 1.42 -3.58 12.81
C LYS A 56 1.31 -2.70 11.57
N SER A 57 0.89 -1.45 11.77
CA SER A 57 0.76 -0.48 10.67
C SER A 57 2.11 -0.17 10.02
N THR A 58 3.16 -0.05 10.83
CA THR A 58 4.52 0.16 10.32
C THR A 58 4.97 -1.02 9.48
N THR A 59 4.69 -2.26 9.91
CA THR A 59 5.00 -3.47 9.12
C THR A 59 4.28 -3.44 7.77
N ALA A 60 2.98 -3.14 7.75
CA ALA A 60 2.22 -3.05 6.49
C ALA A 60 2.75 -1.96 5.56
N LEU A 61 3.05 -0.77 6.09
CA LEU A 61 3.61 0.34 5.32
C LEU A 61 5.03 0.03 4.80
N SER A 62 5.83 -0.71 5.58
CA SER A 62 7.17 -1.14 5.17
C SER A 62 7.13 -2.21 4.08
N VAL A 63 6.19 -3.15 4.16
CA VAL A 63 5.95 -4.15 3.09
C VAL A 63 5.62 -3.47 1.75
N LEU A 64 4.88 -2.36 1.79
CA LEU A 64 4.54 -1.57 0.60
C LEU A 64 5.63 -0.54 0.22
N ARG A 65 6.73 -0.47 0.99
CA ARG A 65 7.75 0.59 0.87
C ARG A 65 7.15 2.01 0.82
N LEU A 66 6.06 2.24 1.56
CA LEU A 66 5.57 3.58 1.89
C LEU A 66 6.38 4.16 3.05
N VAL A 67 6.92 3.30 3.90
CA VAL A 67 7.99 3.57 4.86
C VAL A 67 9.18 2.71 4.45
N GLU A 68 10.34 3.33 4.25
CA GLU A 68 11.54 2.62 3.82
C GLU A 68 12.05 1.70 4.93
N PRO A 69 12.20 0.38 4.70
CA PRO A 69 12.79 -0.53 5.66
C PRO A 69 14.24 -0.17 5.95
N THR A 70 14.67 -0.37 7.19
CA THR A 70 16.08 -0.22 7.57
C THR A 70 16.92 -1.40 7.08
N SER A 71 16.34 -2.60 7.09
CA SER A 71 16.94 -3.82 6.58
C SER A 71 15.89 -4.93 6.45
N GLY A 72 16.30 -6.06 5.88
CA GLY A 72 15.43 -7.19 5.54
C GLY A 72 15.01 -7.18 4.09
N SER A 73 14.18 -8.13 3.70
CA SER A 73 13.66 -8.26 2.33
C SER A 73 12.16 -8.45 2.32
N VAL A 74 11.54 -8.00 1.24
CA VAL A 74 10.11 -8.16 0.97
C VAL A 74 9.95 -8.67 -0.45
N ILE A 75 9.70 -9.96 -0.59
CA ILE A 75 9.59 -10.64 -1.87
C ILE A 75 8.12 -10.80 -2.21
N LEU A 76 7.63 -10.06 -3.19
CA LEU A 76 6.27 -10.14 -3.70
C LEU A 76 6.29 -10.79 -5.08
N LYS A 77 5.60 -11.90 -5.26
CA LYS A 77 5.57 -12.66 -6.54
C LYS A 77 6.97 -12.90 -7.13
N GLY A 78 7.94 -13.23 -6.28
CA GLY A 78 9.31 -13.51 -6.69
C GLY A 78 10.22 -12.28 -6.89
N THR A 79 9.72 -11.06 -6.71
CA THR A 79 10.51 -9.82 -6.83
C THR A 79 10.74 -9.22 -5.45
N ASP A 80 12.00 -8.98 -5.08
CA ASP A 80 12.32 -8.24 -3.84
C ASP A 80 12.08 -6.74 -4.06
N VAL A 81 11.00 -6.24 -3.47
CA VAL A 81 10.60 -4.84 -3.61
C VAL A 81 11.58 -3.88 -2.92
N CYS A 82 12.39 -4.36 -1.98
CA CYS A 82 13.40 -3.55 -1.31
C CYS A 82 14.58 -3.19 -2.23
N GLN A 83 14.81 -3.98 -3.28
CA GLN A 83 15.91 -3.78 -4.23
C GLN A 83 15.50 -2.91 -5.45
N LEU A 84 14.21 -2.66 -5.65
CA LEU A 84 13.75 -1.87 -6.79
C LEU A 84 14.14 -0.40 -6.64
N ASN A 85 14.55 0.22 -7.74
CA ASN A 85 14.69 1.67 -7.78
C ASN A 85 13.30 2.38 -7.76
N GLN A 86 13.26 3.71 -7.66
CA GLN A 86 12.00 4.45 -7.50
C GLN A 86 11.07 4.32 -8.71
N GLU A 87 11.60 4.23 -9.93
CA GLU A 87 10.78 4.08 -11.14
C GLU A 87 10.22 2.67 -11.25
N GLU A 88 11.04 1.66 -11.00
CA GLU A 88 10.62 0.26 -10.97
C GLU A 88 9.56 0.05 -9.89
N LEU A 89 9.78 0.58 -8.68
CA LEU A 89 8.83 0.49 -7.58
C LEU A 89 7.49 1.16 -7.93
N ARG A 90 7.51 2.32 -8.59
CA ARG A 90 6.30 3.01 -9.04
C ARG A 90 5.46 2.13 -9.97
N LEU A 91 6.10 1.45 -10.92
CA LEU A 91 5.43 0.53 -11.82
C LEU A 91 4.98 -0.75 -11.09
N TYR A 92 5.80 -1.24 -10.15
CA TYR A 92 5.53 -2.46 -9.41
C TYR A 92 4.38 -2.30 -8.40
N ARG A 93 4.11 -1.08 -7.89
CA ARG A 93 3.02 -0.76 -6.97
C ARG A 93 1.62 -1.11 -7.50
N ARG A 94 1.45 -1.30 -8.80
CA ARG A 94 0.19 -1.85 -9.36
C ARG A 94 -0.15 -3.26 -8.84
N ASN A 95 0.84 -4.01 -8.34
CA ASN A 95 0.67 -5.36 -7.79
C ASN A 95 0.34 -5.38 -6.30
N MET A 96 0.35 -4.23 -5.63
CA MET A 96 0.10 -4.10 -4.19
C MET A 96 -0.75 -2.87 -3.90
N GLN A 97 -1.75 -3.05 -3.04
CA GLN A 97 -2.67 -1.99 -2.65
C GLN A 97 -2.86 -2.00 -1.14
N ILE A 98 -3.21 -0.86 -0.59
CA ILE A 98 -3.56 -0.71 0.83
C ILE A 98 -4.94 -0.07 0.94
N ILE A 99 -5.71 -0.58 1.88
CA ILE A 99 -6.95 0.05 2.33
C ILE A 99 -6.70 0.55 3.74
N PHE A 100 -6.76 1.86 3.94
CA PHE A 100 -6.57 2.46 5.25
C PHE A 100 -7.81 2.26 6.12
N GLN A 101 -7.60 2.33 7.44
CA GLN A 101 -8.67 2.16 8.44
C GLN A 101 -9.77 3.22 8.30
N ASP A 102 -9.42 4.43 7.89
CA ASP A 102 -10.34 5.50 7.50
C ASP A 102 -10.21 5.78 6.00
N PRO A 103 -11.03 5.12 5.16
CA PRO A 103 -10.96 5.33 3.72
C PRO A 103 -11.47 6.70 3.28
N TYR A 104 -12.35 7.35 4.06
CA TYR A 104 -12.88 8.67 3.69
C TYR A 104 -11.82 9.76 3.76
N SER A 105 -11.00 9.77 4.80
CA SER A 105 -9.91 10.76 4.94
C SER A 105 -8.83 10.64 3.86
N SER A 106 -8.72 9.47 3.22
CA SER A 106 -7.74 9.24 2.14
C SER A 106 -8.22 9.70 0.77
N MET A 107 -9.52 10.01 0.61
CA MET A 107 -10.09 10.46 -0.67
C MET A 107 -10.00 11.99 -0.80
N ASN A 108 -9.74 12.47 -2.03
CA ASN A 108 -9.83 13.89 -2.32
C ASN A 108 -11.31 14.34 -2.28
N PRO A 109 -11.72 15.19 -1.31
CA PRO A 109 -13.13 15.59 -1.16
C PRO A 109 -13.64 16.49 -2.30
N ARG A 110 -12.72 17.02 -3.13
CA ARG A 110 -13.03 17.88 -4.27
C ARG A 110 -13.12 17.13 -5.59
N ALA A 111 -12.84 15.83 -5.59
CA ALA A 111 -12.93 14.99 -6.77
C ALA A 111 -14.19 14.11 -6.68
N THR A 112 -14.81 13.85 -7.82
CA THR A 112 -15.93 12.92 -7.92
C THR A 112 -15.46 11.47 -7.78
N ALA A 113 -16.37 10.54 -7.44
CA ALA A 113 -16.06 9.12 -7.36
C ALA A 113 -15.44 8.60 -8.66
N GLY A 114 -15.98 9.02 -9.81
CA GLY A 114 -15.45 8.66 -11.11
C GLY A 114 -14.02 9.15 -11.35
N GLU A 115 -13.70 10.37 -10.92
CA GLU A 115 -12.34 10.91 -11.01
C GLU A 115 -11.36 10.17 -10.11
N ILE A 116 -11.77 9.84 -8.88
CA ILE A 116 -10.97 9.09 -7.91
C ILE A 116 -10.65 7.69 -8.46
N ILE A 117 -11.68 6.96 -8.93
CA ILE A 117 -11.54 5.60 -9.50
C ILE A 117 -10.68 5.63 -10.77
N ARG A 118 -10.82 6.67 -11.61
CA ARG A 118 -10.06 6.82 -12.85
C ARG A 118 -8.60 7.24 -12.64
N SER A 119 -8.29 7.89 -11.52
CA SER A 119 -6.95 8.45 -11.24
C SER A 119 -5.81 7.44 -11.42
N PRO A 120 -5.85 6.22 -10.88
CA PRO A 120 -4.79 5.22 -11.09
C PRO A 120 -4.59 4.86 -12.57
N LEU A 121 -5.66 4.75 -13.35
CA LEU A 121 -5.58 4.44 -14.77
C LEU A 121 -4.86 5.54 -15.55
N LYS A 122 -5.13 6.81 -15.21
CA LYS A 122 -4.43 7.97 -15.77
C LYS A 122 -2.95 7.98 -15.40
N ILE A 123 -2.61 7.78 -14.11
CA ILE A 123 -1.23 7.83 -13.61
C ILE A 123 -0.37 6.74 -14.25
N LEU A 124 -0.95 5.56 -14.48
CA LEU A 124 -0.28 4.40 -15.06
C LEU A 124 -0.39 4.34 -16.58
N ASN A 125 -1.04 5.33 -17.22
CA ASN A 125 -1.29 5.38 -18.66
C ASN A 125 -1.97 4.10 -19.19
N ILE A 126 -2.98 3.60 -18.47
CA ILE A 126 -3.74 2.40 -18.84
C ILE A 126 -4.96 2.81 -19.66
N GLY A 127 -5.00 2.42 -20.91
CA GLY A 127 -6.11 2.66 -21.82
C GLY A 127 -6.29 4.11 -22.26
N THR A 128 -7.17 4.31 -23.22
CA THR A 128 -7.63 5.62 -23.68
C THR A 128 -8.58 6.28 -22.67
N PRO A 129 -8.84 7.58 -22.76
CA PRO A 129 -9.83 8.24 -21.90
C PRO A 129 -11.22 7.62 -21.94
N GLN A 130 -11.63 7.08 -23.08
CA GLN A 130 -12.91 6.40 -23.24
C GLN A 130 -12.91 5.06 -22.50
N GLU A 131 -11.92 4.21 -22.72
CA GLU A 131 -11.75 2.92 -22.03
C GLU A 131 -11.65 3.09 -20.52
N GLN A 132 -10.98 4.15 -20.04
CA GLN A 132 -10.92 4.48 -18.62
C GLN A 132 -12.30 4.80 -18.05
N ASN A 133 -13.16 5.54 -18.77
CA ASN A 133 -14.52 5.84 -18.34
C ASN A 133 -15.40 4.58 -18.32
N GLU A 134 -15.32 3.74 -19.36
CA GLU A 134 -16.01 2.45 -19.41
C GLU A 134 -15.60 1.56 -18.24
N ARG A 135 -14.30 1.52 -17.94
CA ARG A 135 -13.78 0.76 -16.78
C ARG A 135 -14.30 1.27 -15.45
N VAL A 136 -14.44 2.58 -15.26
CA VAL A 136 -15.05 3.18 -14.07
C VAL A 136 -16.49 2.71 -13.91
N GLU A 137 -17.27 2.70 -14.98
CA GLU A 137 -18.68 2.24 -14.94
C GLU A 137 -18.79 0.74 -14.63
N GLU A 138 -17.92 -0.09 -15.19
CA GLU A 138 -17.82 -1.52 -14.86
C GLU A 138 -17.51 -1.74 -13.38
N LEU A 139 -16.52 -1.02 -12.84
CA LEU A 139 -16.13 -1.13 -11.44
C LEU A 139 -17.24 -0.70 -10.48
N LEU A 140 -17.99 0.36 -10.80
CA LEU A 140 -19.15 0.78 -10.02
C LEU A 140 -20.21 -0.33 -9.99
N LYS A 141 -20.55 -0.89 -11.16
CA LYS A 141 -21.51 -2.00 -11.26
C LYS A 141 -21.05 -3.23 -10.47
N LEU A 142 -19.75 -3.55 -10.52
CA LEU A 142 -19.17 -4.70 -9.82
C LEU A 142 -19.38 -4.62 -8.29
N VAL A 143 -19.35 -3.41 -7.73
CA VAL A 143 -19.58 -3.18 -6.29
C VAL A 143 -21.03 -2.81 -5.96
N GLY A 144 -21.96 -2.97 -6.90
CA GLY A 144 -23.38 -2.72 -6.69
C GLY A 144 -23.80 -1.24 -6.73
N LEU A 145 -22.93 -0.37 -7.23
CA LEU A 145 -23.25 1.05 -7.42
C LEU A 145 -23.77 1.31 -8.85
N ARG A 146 -24.62 2.33 -8.98
CA ARG A 146 -25.13 2.74 -10.28
C ARG A 146 -24.10 3.62 -11.01
N PRO A 147 -23.97 3.53 -12.36
CA PRO A 147 -23.01 4.32 -13.14
C PRO A 147 -23.14 5.85 -12.92
N GLU A 148 -24.35 6.35 -12.71
CA GLU A 148 -24.61 7.78 -12.49
C GLU A 148 -23.93 8.30 -11.20
N GLN A 149 -23.70 7.42 -10.22
CA GLN A 149 -23.03 7.75 -8.96
C GLN A 149 -21.56 8.13 -9.14
N ARG A 150 -20.98 7.91 -10.35
CA ARG A 150 -19.63 8.40 -10.69
C ARG A 150 -19.50 9.92 -10.53
N ASN A 151 -20.60 10.66 -10.64
CA ASN A 151 -20.62 12.12 -10.55
C ASN A 151 -20.78 12.63 -9.11
N LEU A 152 -20.99 11.75 -8.14
CA LEU A 152 -21.12 12.10 -6.75
C LEU A 152 -19.75 12.32 -6.10
N TYR A 153 -19.71 13.22 -5.13
CA TYR A 153 -18.53 13.45 -4.29
C TYR A 153 -18.51 12.46 -3.10
N PRO A 154 -17.33 12.20 -2.48
CA PRO A 154 -17.22 11.28 -1.36
C PRO A 154 -18.22 11.49 -0.23
N HIS A 155 -18.51 12.73 0.13
CA HIS A 155 -19.45 13.08 1.19
C HIS A 155 -20.93 12.79 0.86
N GLN A 156 -21.23 12.42 -0.38
CA GLN A 156 -22.58 12.08 -0.83
C GLN A 156 -22.86 10.56 -0.80
N PHE A 157 -21.85 9.77 -0.38
CA PHE A 157 -21.97 8.32 -0.17
C PHE A 157 -22.24 7.97 1.29
#